data_47377ac875bbbc4d89c770c23fd70190
#
_entry.id   47377ac875bbbc4d89c770c23fd70190
#
_cell.length_a   1.000
_cell.length_b   1.000
_cell.length_c   1.000
_cell.angle_alpha   90.00
_cell.angle_beta   90.00
_cell.angle_gamma   90.00
#
_symmetry.space_group_name_H-M   'P 1'
#
loop_
_entity.id
_entity.type
_entity.pdbx_description
1 polymer ?
#
loop_
_entity_poly.entity_id
_entity_poly.type
_entity_poly.pdbx_seq_one_letter_code
_entity_poly.pdbx_strand_id
1 'polypeptide(L)'
;VAAALAAGCRVKDAIIEGECVAVDRDTGAMLPFQTVTHRRKKHGMEQAVRDIPVRIFMFDMVYADGEDLTARPYEERRRALAESFEIGGQVELTKMRVVGSVEEGLAFFNEALEDKCEGIMAKSLAEDSVYRAGSRGFLWVKYKRDYESALTDSFDLAVVGAFFGMGKRTGGYGALL
;
A
#
# COMPACT_ATOMS: atom_id res chain seq x y z
N VAL A 1 -1.38 -14.77 7.72
CA VAL A 1 -0.99 -14.20 6.42
C VAL A 1 -0.06 -15.17 5.68
N ALA A 2 1.16 -15.49 6.19
CA ALA A 2 2.09 -16.37 5.48
C ALA A 2 1.46 -17.73 5.08
N ALA A 3 0.74 -18.39 5.99
CA ALA A 3 0.06 -19.64 5.70
C ALA A 3 -1.04 -19.48 4.62
N ALA A 4 -1.78 -18.37 4.62
CA ALA A 4 -2.81 -18.11 3.61
C ALA A 4 -2.19 -17.87 2.23
N LEU A 5 -1.07 -17.13 2.16
CA LEU A 5 -0.33 -16.92 0.92
C LEU A 5 0.22 -18.25 0.38
N ALA A 6 0.87 -19.05 1.24
CA ALA A 6 1.42 -20.34 0.84
C ALA A 6 0.35 -21.32 0.35
N ALA A 7 -0.83 -21.33 0.96
CA ALA A 7 -1.94 -22.21 0.57
C ALA A 7 -2.51 -21.88 -0.81
N GLY A 8 -2.51 -20.59 -1.21
CA GLY A 8 -3.00 -20.12 -2.51
C GLY A 8 -1.92 -19.95 -3.57
N CYS A 9 -0.64 -20.16 -3.24
CA CYS A 9 0.46 -19.96 -4.15
C CYS A 9 0.56 -21.11 -5.16
N ARG A 10 0.61 -20.80 -6.45
CA ARG A 10 0.71 -21.75 -7.56
C ARG A 10 2.13 -21.88 -8.10
N VAL A 11 3.06 -21.06 -7.63
CA VAL A 11 4.48 -21.08 -7.97
C VAL A 11 5.29 -21.59 -6.78
N LYS A 12 6.51 -22.06 -7.02
CA LYS A 12 7.38 -22.64 -5.96
C LYS A 12 7.91 -21.57 -5.03
N ASP A 13 8.31 -20.44 -5.60
CA ASP A 13 8.81 -19.27 -4.88
C ASP A 13 8.41 -17.97 -5.58
N ALA A 14 8.17 -16.94 -4.78
CA ALA A 14 7.80 -15.61 -5.28
C ALA A 14 8.23 -14.51 -4.30
N ILE A 15 8.51 -13.33 -4.85
CA ILE A 15 8.62 -12.08 -4.09
C ILE A 15 7.49 -11.18 -4.56
N ILE A 16 6.59 -10.87 -3.63
CA ILE A 16 5.40 -10.04 -3.88
C ILE A 16 5.40 -8.81 -3.01
N GLU A 17 4.73 -7.78 -3.48
CA GLU A 17 4.39 -6.60 -2.70
C GLU A 17 2.90 -6.56 -2.40
N GLY A 18 2.58 -6.21 -1.18
CA GLY A 18 1.21 -6.13 -0.71
C GLY A 18 1.10 -5.42 0.63
N GLU A 19 -0.10 -5.07 1.01
CA GLU A 19 -0.40 -4.43 2.27
C GLU A 19 -1.32 -5.32 3.13
N CYS A 20 -0.96 -5.51 4.40
CA CYS A 20 -1.81 -6.17 5.38
C CYS A 20 -2.71 -5.15 6.05
N VAL A 21 -4.01 -5.29 5.86
CA VAL A 21 -5.03 -4.40 6.41
C VAL A 21 -5.86 -5.16 7.44
N ALA A 22 -6.08 -4.56 8.62
CA ALA A 22 -7.04 -5.07 9.57
C ALA A 22 -8.45 -4.94 9.01
N VAL A 23 -9.27 -5.96 9.25
CA VAL A 23 -10.67 -5.95 8.82
C VAL A 23 -11.58 -6.25 10.00
N ASP A 24 -12.77 -5.70 9.96
CA ASP A 24 -13.83 -6.05 10.89
C ASP A 24 -14.24 -7.51 10.66
N ARG A 25 -14.42 -8.25 11.73
CA ARG A 25 -14.70 -9.70 11.65
C ARG A 25 -16.06 -10.00 11.02
N ASP A 26 -17.05 -9.19 11.32
CA ASP A 26 -18.44 -9.47 10.98
C ASP A 26 -18.80 -8.90 9.61
N THR A 27 -18.30 -7.70 9.31
CA THR A 27 -18.61 -6.99 8.08
C THR A 27 -17.53 -7.14 6.99
N GLY A 28 -16.30 -7.50 7.37
CA GLY A 28 -15.14 -7.52 6.48
C GLY A 28 -14.65 -6.14 6.05
N ALA A 29 -15.21 -5.07 6.63
CA ALA A 29 -14.82 -3.69 6.31
C ALA A 29 -13.38 -3.40 6.76
N MET A 30 -12.66 -2.60 5.98
CA MET A 30 -11.31 -2.17 6.32
C MET A 30 -11.32 -1.28 7.58
N LEU A 31 -10.39 -1.56 8.49
CA LEU A 31 -10.18 -0.80 9.73
C LEU A 31 -8.96 0.13 9.58
N PRO A 32 -8.88 1.19 10.38
CA PRO A 32 -7.75 2.11 10.35
C PRO A 32 -6.40 1.40 10.50
N PHE A 33 -5.36 1.90 9.84
CA PHE A 33 -4.01 1.32 9.86
C PHE A 33 -3.47 1.10 11.28
N GLN A 34 -3.77 2.01 12.21
CA GLN A 34 -3.38 1.89 13.61
C GLN A 34 -3.83 0.58 14.25
N THR A 35 -4.96 0.02 13.78
CA THR A 35 -5.49 -1.26 14.30
C THR A 35 -4.52 -2.42 14.05
N VAL A 36 -3.81 -2.43 12.92
CA VAL A 36 -2.79 -3.45 12.62
C VAL A 36 -1.62 -3.36 13.60
N THR A 37 -1.25 -2.17 14.04
CA THR A 37 -0.13 -1.99 14.97
C THR A 37 -0.41 -2.59 16.34
N HIS A 38 -1.67 -2.66 16.76
CA HIS A 38 -2.09 -3.31 18.00
C HIS A 38 -1.89 -4.83 18.01
N ARG A 39 -1.69 -5.46 16.84
CA ARG A 39 -1.28 -6.88 16.75
C ARG A 39 0.19 -7.10 17.13
N ARG A 40 1.03 -6.06 17.10
CA ARG A 40 2.45 -6.13 17.49
C ARG A 40 2.58 -6.13 19.02
N LYS A 41 2.17 -7.19 19.67
CA LYS A 41 2.31 -7.37 21.12
C LYS A 41 3.50 -8.29 21.40
N LYS A 42 4.28 -7.97 22.43
CA LYS A 42 5.40 -8.80 22.90
C LYS A 42 4.91 -10.14 23.49
N HIS A 43 3.68 -10.14 24.04
CA HIS A 43 3.01 -11.30 24.63
C HIS A 43 1.55 -11.38 24.15
N GLY A 44 1.00 -12.59 24.05
CA GLY A 44 -0.41 -12.81 23.65
C GLY A 44 -0.64 -12.61 22.14
N MET A 45 0.36 -12.88 21.30
CA MET A 45 0.26 -12.72 19.85
C MET A 45 -0.86 -13.56 19.22
N GLU A 46 -1.05 -14.81 19.70
CA GLU A 46 -2.11 -15.69 19.19
C GLU A 46 -3.52 -15.12 19.43
N GLN A 47 -3.73 -14.51 20.61
CA GLN A 47 -5.00 -13.86 20.92
C GLN A 47 -5.18 -12.62 20.04
N ALA A 48 -4.15 -11.78 19.88
CA ALA A 48 -4.21 -10.61 19.01
C ALA A 48 -4.47 -10.98 17.54
N VAL A 49 -3.96 -12.12 17.06
CA VAL A 49 -4.25 -12.66 15.73
C VAL A 49 -5.72 -13.05 15.57
N ARG A 50 -6.32 -13.63 16.63
CA ARG A 50 -7.75 -13.97 16.64
C ARG A 50 -8.65 -12.74 16.72
N ASP A 51 -8.27 -11.78 17.54
CA ASP A 51 -9.09 -10.58 17.81
C ASP A 51 -9.10 -9.58 16.65
N ILE A 52 -8.00 -9.49 15.91
CA ILE A 52 -7.84 -8.55 14.81
C ILE A 52 -7.54 -9.33 13.51
N PRO A 53 -8.56 -9.80 12.79
CA PRO A 53 -8.34 -10.44 11.50
C PRO A 53 -7.72 -9.45 10.50
N VAL A 54 -6.93 -9.98 9.57
CA VAL A 54 -6.31 -9.18 8.51
C VAL A 54 -6.53 -9.83 7.16
N ARG A 55 -6.57 -9.00 6.11
CA ARG A 55 -6.43 -9.41 4.71
C ARG A 55 -5.12 -8.86 4.17
N ILE A 56 -4.54 -9.55 3.21
CA ILE A 56 -3.44 -9.03 2.41
C ILE A 56 -3.96 -8.63 1.04
N PHE A 57 -3.67 -7.39 0.66
CA PHE A 57 -3.97 -6.82 -0.64
C PHE A 57 -2.68 -6.75 -1.44
N MET A 58 -2.50 -7.66 -2.38
CA MET A 58 -1.31 -7.74 -3.22
C MET A 58 -1.43 -6.79 -4.41
N PHE A 59 -0.33 -6.15 -4.80
CA PHE A 59 -0.34 -5.19 -5.89
C PHE A 59 0.83 -5.30 -6.87
N ASP A 60 1.91 -6.01 -6.54
CA ASP A 60 3.03 -6.22 -7.45
C ASP A 60 3.72 -7.57 -7.18
N MET A 61 4.40 -8.10 -8.19
CA MET A 61 5.26 -9.28 -8.08
C MET A 61 6.56 -9.00 -8.83
N VAL A 62 7.68 -9.16 -8.13
CA VAL A 62 9.00 -8.80 -8.67
C VAL A 62 9.88 -10.01 -8.96
N TYR A 63 9.46 -11.21 -8.52
CA TYR A 63 10.16 -12.46 -8.77
C TYR A 63 9.21 -13.64 -8.68
N ALA A 64 9.38 -14.65 -9.55
CA ALA A 64 8.68 -15.93 -9.50
C ALA A 64 9.52 -17.05 -10.15
N ASP A 65 9.60 -18.21 -9.50
CA ASP A 65 10.18 -19.46 -10.04
C ASP A 65 11.54 -19.30 -10.73
N GLY A 66 12.44 -18.51 -10.16
CA GLY A 66 13.77 -18.25 -10.72
C GLY A 66 13.84 -17.05 -11.67
N GLU A 67 12.72 -16.42 -12.00
CA GLU A 67 12.67 -15.29 -12.91
C GLU A 67 12.59 -13.94 -12.17
N ASP A 68 13.51 -13.03 -12.46
CA ASP A 68 13.47 -11.63 -12.04
C ASP A 68 12.51 -10.85 -12.96
N LEU A 69 11.40 -10.36 -12.38
CA LEU A 69 10.37 -9.60 -13.09
C LEU A 69 10.57 -8.09 -12.99
N THR A 70 11.58 -7.60 -12.30
CA THR A 70 11.76 -6.15 -12.04
C THR A 70 11.91 -5.33 -13.31
N ALA A 71 12.50 -5.90 -14.37
CA ALA A 71 12.66 -5.25 -15.67
C ALA A 71 11.41 -5.32 -16.57
N ARG A 72 10.37 -6.05 -16.16
CA ARG A 72 9.13 -6.13 -16.93
C ARG A 72 8.22 -4.94 -16.67
N PRO A 73 7.39 -4.51 -17.65
CA PRO A 73 6.36 -3.51 -17.44
C PRO A 73 5.38 -3.89 -16.31
N TYR A 74 4.80 -2.89 -15.66
CA TYR A 74 3.87 -3.11 -14.53
C TYR A 74 2.70 -4.04 -14.87
N GLU A 75 2.11 -3.93 -16.05
CA GLU A 75 0.98 -4.77 -16.46
C GLU A 75 1.36 -6.26 -16.51
N GLU A 76 2.57 -6.59 -16.99
CA GLU A 76 3.04 -7.97 -17.02
C GLU A 76 3.25 -8.51 -15.62
N ARG A 77 3.85 -7.73 -14.72
CA ARG A 77 4.05 -8.12 -13.32
C ARG A 77 2.73 -8.32 -12.60
N ARG A 78 1.74 -7.44 -12.87
CA ARG A 78 0.40 -7.54 -12.28
C ARG A 78 -0.36 -8.77 -12.77
N ARG A 79 -0.24 -9.11 -14.06
CA ARG A 79 -0.81 -10.32 -14.65
C ARG A 79 -0.17 -11.56 -14.04
N ALA A 80 1.16 -11.62 -13.98
CA ALA A 80 1.89 -12.71 -13.36
C ALA A 80 1.47 -12.90 -11.89
N LEU A 81 1.29 -11.83 -11.13
CA LEU A 81 0.76 -11.88 -9.76
C LEU A 81 -0.63 -12.53 -9.70
N ALA A 82 -1.55 -12.13 -10.56
CA ALA A 82 -2.92 -12.65 -10.58
C ALA A 82 -2.97 -14.14 -10.96
N GLU A 83 -2.10 -14.58 -11.85
CA GLU A 83 -2.00 -15.98 -12.30
C GLU A 83 -1.32 -16.87 -11.26
N SER A 84 -0.43 -16.32 -10.45
CA SER A 84 0.38 -17.07 -9.48
C SER A 84 -0.31 -17.32 -8.14
N PHE A 85 -1.44 -16.70 -7.86
CA PHE A 85 -2.13 -16.84 -6.58
C PHE A 85 -3.62 -17.12 -6.74
N GLU A 86 -4.13 -17.99 -5.89
CA GLU A 86 -5.57 -18.13 -5.69
C GLU A 86 -6.08 -16.98 -4.82
N ILE A 87 -7.05 -16.25 -5.36
CA ILE A 87 -7.62 -15.08 -4.70
C ILE A 87 -8.86 -15.48 -3.92
N GLY A 88 -8.91 -15.09 -2.67
CA GLY A 88 -10.05 -15.38 -1.78
C GLY A 88 -9.64 -15.40 -0.30
N GLY A 89 -10.63 -15.35 0.57
CA GLY A 89 -10.43 -15.40 2.02
C GLY A 89 -9.59 -14.24 2.55
N GLN A 90 -8.35 -14.51 2.92
CA GLN A 90 -7.41 -13.50 3.44
C GLN A 90 -6.49 -12.89 2.37
N VAL A 91 -6.55 -13.38 1.13
CA VAL A 91 -5.64 -12.99 0.04
C VAL A 91 -6.44 -12.34 -1.07
N GLU A 92 -6.19 -11.08 -1.32
CA GLU A 92 -6.88 -10.30 -2.35
C GLU A 92 -5.87 -9.53 -3.22
N LEU A 93 -6.29 -9.19 -4.43
CA LEU A 93 -5.59 -8.19 -5.23
C LEU A 93 -6.15 -6.81 -4.89
N THR A 94 -5.29 -5.78 -4.84
CA THR A 94 -5.79 -4.40 -4.76
C THR A 94 -6.73 -4.12 -5.93
N LYS A 95 -7.79 -3.33 -5.71
CA LYS A 95 -8.62 -2.80 -6.79
C LYS A 95 -7.74 -2.02 -7.77
N MET A 96 -7.96 -2.20 -9.05
CA MET A 96 -7.25 -1.50 -10.13
C MET A 96 -8.24 -1.04 -11.17
N ARG A 97 -8.01 0.16 -11.71
CA ARG A 97 -8.75 0.72 -12.85
C ARG A 97 -7.78 1.39 -13.80
N VAL A 98 -7.85 1.05 -15.07
CA VAL A 98 -7.18 1.80 -16.14
C VAL A 98 -8.03 3.03 -16.44
N VAL A 99 -7.42 4.20 -16.41
CA VAL A 99 -8.09 5.49 -16.64
C VAL A 99 -7.46 6.23 -17.80
N GLY A 100 -8.29 6.87 -18.61
CA GLY A 100 -7.88 7.66 -19.78
C GLY A 100 -7.98 9.16 -19.55
N SER A 101 -8.55 9.60 -18.43
CA SER A 101 -8.71 11.01 -18.11
C SER A 101 -8.51 11.29 -16.62
N VAL A 102 -8.32 12.58 -16.29
CA VAL A 102 -8.23 13.05 -14.91
C VAL A 102 -9.54 12.81 -14.16
N GLU A 103 -10.66 13.04 -14.83
CA GLU A 103 -12.01 12.89 -14.26
C GLU A 103 -12.27 11.44 -13.83
N GLU A 104 -11.88 10.46 -14.66
CA GLU A 104 -11.96 9.04 -14.33
C GLU A 104 -11.05 8.69 -13.14
N GLY A 105 -9.86 9.28 -13.09
CA GLY A 105 -8.93 9.12 -11.97
C GLY A 105 -9.51 9.67 -10.66
N LEU A 106 -10.11 10.85 -10.69
CA LEU A 106 -10.77 11.47 -9.54
C LEU A 106 -12.00 10.68 -9.09
N ALA A 107 -12.79 10.12 -10.02
CA ALA A 107 -13.90 9.26 -9.67
C ALA A 107 -13.42 8.01 -8.91
N PHE A 108 -12.36 7.35 -9.39
CA PHE A 108 -11.78 6.20 -8.71
C PHE A 108 -11.17 6.56 -7.35
N PHE A 109 -10.57 7.75 -7.24
CA PHE A 109 -10.07 8.27 -5.97
C PHE A 109 -11.20 8.44 -4.94
N ASN A 110 -12.33 9.03 -5.33
CA ASN A 110 -13.48 9.20 -4.44
C ASN A 110 -14.04 7.86 -3.96
N GLU A 111 -14.17 6.88 -4.87
CA GLU A 111 -14.56 5.51 -4.49
C GLU A 111 -13.58 4.90 -3.47
N ALA A 112 -12.26 5.11 -3.65
CA ALA A 112 -11.27 4.64 -2.70
C ALA A 112 -11.41 5.29 -1.32
N LEU A 113 -11.78 6.57 -1.25
CA LEU A 113 -12.04 7.26 0.00
C LEU A 113 -13.31 6.73 0.70
N GLU A 114 -14.36 6.38 -0.05
CA GLU A 114 -15.56 5.74 0.48
C GLU A 114 -15.24 4.37 1.08
N ASP A 115 -14.33 3.61 0.44
CA ASP A 115 -13.78 2.35 0.94
C ASP A 115 -12.81 2.55 2.12
N LYS A 116 -12.66 3.78 2.65
CA LYS A 116 -11.76 4.14 3.78
C LYS A 116 -10.28 4.00 3.47
N CYS A 117 -9.88 4.01 2.20
CA CYS A 117 -8.49 4.15 1.81
C CYS A 117 -8.01 5.60 2.03
N GLU A 118 -6.70 5.80 2.22
CA GLU A 118 -6.11 7.14 2.31
C GLU A 118 -6.06 7.87 0.95
N GLY A 119 -6.20 7.12 -0.14
CA GLY A 119 -6.10 7.59 -1.51
C GLY A 119 -5.74 6.46 -2.47
N ILE A 120 -5.18 6.83 -3.61
CA ILE A 120 -4.80 5.91 -4.68
C ILE A 120 -3.32 6.00 -5.04
N MET A 121 -2.82 4.97 -5.73
CA MET A 121 -1.52 4.97 -6.38
C MET A 121 -1.74 4.93 -7.89
N ALA A 122 -1.43 6.03 -8.57
CA ALA A 122 -1.39 6.06 -10.03
C ALA A 122 -0.07 5.44 -10.51
N LYS A 123 -0.15 4.44 -11.36
CA LYS A 123 0.99 3.75 -11.95
C LYS A 123 0.96 3.89 -13.47
N SER A 124 2.09 4.27 -14.07
CA SER A 124 2.23 4.31 -15.52
C SER A 124 2.07 2.92 -16.12
N LEU A 125 1.41 2.82 -17.28
CA LEU A 125 1.30 1.60 -18.09
C LEU A 125 2.27 1.62 -19.28
N ALA A 126 3.17 2.60 -19.37
CA ALA A 126 4.18 2.64 -20.40
C ALA A 126 5.16 1.46 -20.29
N GLU A 127 5.78 1.09 -21.39
CA GLU A 127 6.74 -0.04 -21.44
C GLU A 127 7.92 0.12 -20.48
N ASP A 128 8.31 1.36 -20.16
CA ASP A 128 9.36 1.69 -19.20
C ASP A 128 8.90 1.71 -17.74
N SER A 129 7.64 1.36 -17.47
CA SER A 129 7.10 1.25 -16.11
C SER A 129 7.63 0.01 -15.37
N VAL A 130 8.95 -0.08 -15.30
CA VAL A 130 9.68 -1.14 -14.60
C VAL A 130 9.74 -0.89 -13.09
N TYR A 131 10.04 -1.94 -12.33
CA TYR A 131 10.19 -1.84 -10.88
C TYR A 131 11.54 -1.20 -10.52
N ARG A 132 11.52 -0.14 -9.75
CA ARG A 132 12.72 0.60 -9.31
C ARG A 132 12.74 0.73 -7.80
N ALA A 133 13.37 -0.23 -7.13
CA ALA A 133 13.51 -0.22 -5.68
C ALA A 133 14.17 1.07 -5.16
N GLY A 134 13.57 1.70 -4.15
CA GLY A 134 14.14 2.88 -3.46
C GLY A 134 14.21 4.14 -4.30
N SER A 135 13.80 4.12 -5.57
CA SER A 135 13.81 5.32 -6.43
C SER A 135 12.53 6.14 -6.24
N ARG A 136 12.67 7.46 -6.40
CA ARG A 136 11.54 8.39 -6.52
C ARG A 136 11.43 8.83 -7.97
N GLY A 137 10.24 8.71 -8.55
CA GLY A 137 9.99 9.08 -9.94
C GLY A 137 8.51 9.36 -10.18
N PHE A 138 8.15 9.53 -11.45
CA PHE A 138 6.78 9.80 -11.86
C PHE A 138 6.04 8.57 -12.40
N LEU A 139 6.69 7.39 -12.41
CA LEU A 139 6.05 6.14 -12.85
C LEU A 139 5.00 5.67 -11.83
N TRP A 140 5.20 6.02 -10.55
CA TRP A 140 4.28 5.73 -9.46
C TRP A 140 4.05 7.01 -8.65
N VAL A 141 2.84 7.50 -8.67
CA VAL A 141 2.45 8.74 -8.00
C VAL A 141 1.36 8.46 -6.97
N LYS A 142 1.63 8.79 -5.70
CA LYS A 142 0.63 8.76 -4.66
C LYS A 142 -0.26 9.98 -4.76
N TYR A 143 -1.58 9.75 -4.72
CA TYR A 143 -2.58 10.81 -4.58
C TYR A 143 -3.42 10.52 -3.34
N LYS A 144 -3.33 11.39 -2.34
CA LYS A 144 -3.96 11.24 -1.03
C LYS A 144 -4.88 12.42 -0.74
N ARG A 145 -5.89 12.17 0.12
CA ARG A 145 -6.82 13.21 0.60
C ARG A 145 -6.08 14.43 1.17
N ASP A 146 -5.00 14.23 1.91
CA ASP A 146 -4.23 15.30 2.53
C ASP A 146 -3.60 16.26 1.51
N TYR A 147 -3.52 15.87 0.23
CA TYR A 147 -3.04 16.75 -0.85
C TYR A 147 -4.16 17.65 -1.41
N GLU A 148 -5.43 17.26 -1.25
CA GLU A 148 -6.58 18.08 -1.64
C GLU A 148 -6.94 19.11 -0.56
N SER A 149 -6.74 18.77 0.71
CA SER A 149 -6.87 19.72 1.79
C SER A 149 -5.62 20.60 1.81
N ALA A 150 -5.58 21.62 0.97
CA ALA A 150 -4.87 22.83 1.39
C ALA A 150 -5.47 23.15 2.76
N LEU A 151 -4.69 23.00 3.83
CA LEU A 151 -5.06 23.48 5.17
C LEU A 151 -5.45 24.94 5.01
N THR A 152 -6.76 25.19 4.92
CA THR A 152 -7.33 26.55 4.89
C THR A 152 -7.29 27.16 6.28
N ASP A 153 -7.11 26.31 7.31
CA ASP A 153 -6.98 26.73 8.68
C ASP A 153 -5.51 26.92 9.06
N SER A 154 -5.16 28.09 9.53
CA SER A 154 -3.89 28.36 10.20
C SER A 154 -4.03 28.06 11.69
N PHE A 155 -3.04 27.37 12.25
CA PHE A 155 -2.97 27.13 13.70
C PHE A 155 -1.89 28.03 14.30
N ASP A 156 -2.24 28.76 15.32
CA ASP A 156 -1.26 29.49 16.14
C ASP A 156 -0.64 28.51 17.13
N LEU A 157 0.60 28.09 16.87
CA LEU A 157 1.32 27.13 17.70
C LEU A 157 2.57 27.78 18.30
N ALA A 158 2.78 27.54 19.61
CA ALA A 158 4.04 27.89 20.25
C ALA A 158 5.06 26.78 19.99
N VAL A 159 6.20 27.13 19.36
CA VAL A 159 7.31 26.18 19.17
C VAL A 159 8.00 25.95 20.51
N VAL A 160 7.95 24.74 21.02
CA VAL A 160 8.54 24.32 22.29
C VAL A 160 9.80 23.46 22.11
N GLY A 161 10.09 23.04 20.89
CA GLY A 161 11.26 22.26 20.55
C GLY A 161 11.46 22.13 19.05
N ALA A 162 12.62 21.66 18.63
CA ALA A 162 12.92 21.40 17.23
C ALA A 162 13.85 20.20 17.09
N PHE A 163 13.67 19.42 16.02
CA PHE A 163 14.58 18.35 15.65
C PHE A 163 15.50 18.78 14.52
N PHE A 164 16.74 18.33 14.56
CA PHE A 164 17.68 18.57 13.46
C PHE A 164 17.19 17.87 12.18
N GLY A 165 17.40 18.54 11.06
CA GLY A 165 17.11 17.99 9.75
C GLY A 165 18.09 16.90 9.35
N MET A 166 17.59 15.89 8.61
CA MET A 166 18.41 14.83 8.00
C MET A 166 18.31 14.89 6.48
N GLY A 167 19.31 14.33 5.79
CA GLY A 167 19.36 14.29 4.33
C GLY A 167 19.41 15.70 3.72
N LYS A 168 18.45 16.07 2.87
CA LYS A 168 18.39 17.40 2.22
C LYS A 168 18.21 18.58 3.17
N ARG A 169 17.82 18.33 4.43
CA ARG A 169 17.63 19.35 5.47
C ARG A 169 18.76 19.37 6.48
N THR A 170 19.89 18.69 6.22
CA THR A 170 21.10 18.73 7.06
C THR A 170 21.59 20.17 7.17
N GLY A 171 21.85 20.62 8.39
CA GLY A 171 22.28 22.01 8.67
C GLY A 171 21.14 22.96 9.03
N GLY A 172 19.89 22.47 9.06
CA GLY A 172 18.71 23.22 9.52
C GLY A 172 17.80 22.37 10.40
N TYR A 173 16.60 22.85 10.69
CA TYR A 173 15.59 22.09 11.42
C TYR A 173 14.76 21.23 10.45
N GLY A 174 14.50 19.99 10.84
CA GLY A 174 13.70 19.03 10.07
C GLY A 174 12.23 19.02 10.48
N ALA A 175 11.95 19.28 11.77
CA ALA A 175 10.62 19.39 12.32
C ALA A 175 10.61 20.31 13.53
N LEU A 176 9.48 20.93 13.81
CA LEU A 176 9.19 21.72 15.01
C LEU A 176 8.20 20.96 15.89
N LEU A 177 8.34 21.13 17.20
CA LEU A 177 7.44 20.64 18.24
C LEU A 177 6.64 21.80 18.81
#